data_fd71fbc6eac6fe0b83e77bb7ed779a7e
#
_entry.id   fd71fbc6eac6fe0b83e77bb7ed779a7e
#
_cell.length_a   1.000
_cell.length_b   1.000
_cell.length_c   1.000
_cell.angle_alpha   90.00
_cell.angle_beta   90.00
_cell.angle_gamma   90.00
#
_symmetry.space_group_name_H-M   'P 1'
#
loop_
_entity.id
_entity.type
_entity.pdbx_description
1 polymer ?
#
loop_
_entity_poly.entity_id
_entity_poly.type
_entity_poly.pdbx_seq_one_letter_code
_entity_poly.pdbx_strand_id
1 'polypeptide(L)'
;SVKVTAGGKTTTLPSVPFQTSWRSAGGPSKAAYSFDGAEDAVYVFYNFDDEETTVTLNYRVLNAVQIYNDTAELYWQFVGKGWAEDSDNISLTLNMPVPAGEKIVKGETISAWGHGPLDATVAIDDTTGQITCDVPHLSAGSYAEIRVACDPGWFSGVTQKDPNAHFDIARLDTIKSEEQSFADQANQQRITML
;
A
#
# COMPACT_ATOMS: atom_id res chain seq x y z
N SER A 1 -6.36 0.07 -14.89
CA SER A 1 -7.43 -0.82 -15.42
C SER A 1 -8.13 -1.51 -14.27
N VAL A 2 -9.41 -1.82 -14.47
CA VAL A 2 -10.26 -2.52 -13.50
C VAL A 2 -10.83 -3.78 -14.15
N LYS A 3 -10.77 -4.89 -13.42
CA LYS A 3 -11.40 -6.17 -13.80
C LYS A 3 -12.31 -6.65 -12.68
N VAL A 4 -13.40 -7.29 -13.03
CA VAL A 4 -14.32 -7.96 -12.10
C VAL A 4 -14.42 -9.41 -12.50
N THR A 5 -14.24 -10.31 -11.55
CA THR A 5 -14.44 -11.76 -11.72
C THR A 5 -15.59 -12.19 -10.82
N ALA A 6 -16.67 -12.69 -11.42
CA ALA A 6 -17.87 -13.15 -10.77
C ALA A 6 -18.39 -14.39 -11.51
N GLY A 7 -18.90 -15.42 -10.80
CA GLY A 7 -19.37 -16.67 -11.40
C GLY A 7 -18.35 -17.35 -12.31
N GLY A 8 -17.04 -17.22 -12.02
CA GLY A 8 -15.96 -17.78 -12.84
C GLY A 8 -15.66 -17.01 -14.14
N LYS A 9 -16.35 -15.91 -14.41
CA LYS A 9 -16.16 -15.07 -15.60
C LYS A 9 -15.46 -13.78 -15.24
N THR A 10 -14.36 -13.44 -15.93
CA THR A 10 -13.63 -12.17 -15.78
C THR A 10 -14.05 -11.18 -16.86
N THR A 11 -14.46 -9.99 -16.45
CA THR A 11 -14.83 -8.86 -17.31
C THR A 11 -13.90 -7.69 -17.06
N THR A 12 -13.28 -7.16 -18.12
CA THR A 12 -12.54 -5.89 -18.05
C THR A 12 -13.51 -4.74 -18.22
N LEU A 13 -13.56 -3.84 -17.24
CA LEU A 13 -14.47 -2.70 -17.26
C LEU A 13 -13.92 -1.55 -18.12
N PRO A 14 -14.74 -0.87 -18.92
CA PRO A 14 -14.37 0.36 -19.58
C PRO A 14 -14.26 1.51 -18.56
N SER A 15 -13.36 2.46 -18.82
CA SER A 15 -13.31 3.73 -18.10
C SER A 15 -14.35 4.70 -18.64
N VAL A 16 -15.04 5.40 -17.75
CA VAL A 16 -15.97 6.47 -18.09
C VAL A 16 -15.62 7.75 -17.32
N PRO A 17 -15.90 8.95 -17.87
CA PRO A 17 -15.71 10.21 -17.15
C PRO A 17 -16.49 10.23 -15.84
N PHE A 18 -15.85 10.71 -14.77
CA PHE A 18 -16.48 10.81 -13.46
C PHE A 18 -17.57 11.90 -13.44
N GLN A 19 -18.64 11.63 -12.71
CA GLN A 19 -19.70 12.61 -12.42
C GLN A 19 -19.83 12.78 -10.91
N THR A 20 -19.79 14.01 -10.43
CA THR A 20 -19.80 14.33 -8.98
C THR A 20 -21.04 13.83 -8.25
N SER A 21 -22.17 13.66 -8.96
CA SER A 21 -23.37 13.06 -8.40
C SER A 21 -23.17 11.60 -7.94
N TRP A 22 -22.18 10.89 -8.51
CA TRP A 22 -21.90 9.49 -8.15
C TRP A 22 -21.24 9.32 -6.78
N ARG A 23 -20.77 10.41 -6.16
CA ARG A 23 -20.31 10.37 -4.76
C ARG A 23 -21.42 10.04 -3.77
N SER A 24 -22.66 10.37 -4.09
CA SER A 24 -23.80 10.15 -3.22
C SER A 24 -24.70 9.01 -3.68
N ALA A 25 -24.93 8.86 -4.97
CA ALA A 25 -25.77 7.80 -5.51
C ALA A 25 -25.68 7.72 -7.03
N GLY A 26 -26.11 6.56 -7.58
CA GLY A 26 -26.22 6.32 -9.02
C GLY A 26 -24.93 5.82 -9.64
N GLY A 27 -24.87 5.87 -10.97
CA GLY A 27 -23.76 5.38 -11.78
C GLY A 27 -24.13 5.34 -13.26
N PRO A 28 -23.23 4.89 -14.13
CA PRO A 28 -23.51 4.66 -15.54
C PRO A 28 -24.50 3.50 -15.72
N SER A 29 -25.23 3.48 -16.83
CA SER A 29 -26.21 2.44 -17.14
C SER A 29 -25.61 1.07 -17.47
N LYS A 30 -24.30 1.01 -17.67
CA LYS A 30 -23.53 -0.21 -17.94
C LYS A 30 -22.37 -0.35 -17.00
N ALA A 31 -21.90 -1.58 -16.76
CA ALA A 31 -20.72 -1.85 -15.99
C ALA A 31 -19.51 -1.06 -16.50
N ALA A 32 -18.86 -0.32 -15.61
CA ALA A 32 -17.74 0.58 -15.90
C ALA A 32 -16.95 0.88 -14.64
N TYR A 33 -15.82 1.60 -14.78
CA TYR A 33 -15.18 2.25 -13.65
C TYR A 33 -14.93 3.72 -13.97
N SER A 34 -14.79 4.51 -12.92
CA SER A 34 -14.47 5.92 -13.04
C SER A 34 -13.46 6.33 -11.97
N PHE A 35 -12.66 7.35 -12.26
CA PHE A 35 -11.70 7.92 -11.32
C PHE A 35 -12.12 9.34 -10.95
N ASP A 36 -12.27 9.59 -9.65
CA ASP A 36 -12.47 10.92 -9.09
C ASP A 36 -11.11 11.48 -8.67
N GLY A 37 -10.53 12.32 -9.50
CA GLY A 37 -9.23 12.93 -9.23
C GLY A 37 -9.23 14.03 -8.15
N ALA A 38 -10.39 14.41 -7.62
CA ALA A 38 -10.46 15.35 -6.50
C ALA A 38 -10.41 14.64 -5.13
N GLU A 39 -10.80 13.36 -5.09
CA GLU A 39 -10.76 12.54 -3.88
C GLU A 39 -9.83 11.33 -4.01
N ASP A 40 -9.07 11.22 -5.12
CA ASP A 40 -8.21 10.08 -5.45
C ASP A 40 -8.92 8.72 -5.30
N ALA A 41 -10.20 8.68 -5.71
CA ALA A 41 -11.07 7.53 -5.53
C ALA A 41 -11.41 6.86 -6.86
N VAL A 42 -11.43 5.51 -6.85
CA VAL A 42 -11.91 4.69 -7.97
C VAL A 42 -13.29 4.15 -7.64
N TYR A 43 -14.27 4.48 -8.47
CA TYR A 43 -15.61 3.95 -8.40
C TYR A 43 -15.76 2.80 -9.39
N VAL A 44 -16.20 1.64 -8.89
CA VAL A 44 -16.44 0.44 -9.69
C VAL A 44 -17.96 0.19 -9.75
N PHE A 45 -18.52 0.28 -10.93
CA PHE A 45 -19.94 0.06 -11.19
C PHE A 45 -20.14 -1.29 -11.87
N TYR A 46 -20.75 -2.21 -11.14
CA TYR A 46 -21.01 -3.56 -11.60
C TYR A 46 -22.29 -4.06 -10.93
N ASN A 47 -23.02 -4.97 -11.60
CA ASN A 47 -24.16 -5.61 -10.97
C ASN A 47 -23.64 -6.81 -10.17
N PHE A 48 -23.65 -6.68 -8.85
CA PHE A 48 -23.23 -7.73 -7.92
C PHE A 48 -24.49 -8.51 -7.50
N ASP A 49 -24.64 -9.74 -8.00
CA ASP A 49 -25.82 -10.59 -7.82
C ASP A 49 -25.66 -11.52 -6.60
N ASP A 50 -25.20 -10.99 -5.46
CA ASP A 50 -25.05 -11.74 -4.20
C ASP A 50 -24.13 -12.98 -4.34
N GLU A 51 -23.11 -12.88 -5.18
CA GLU A 51 -22.12 -13.91 -5.45
C GLU A 51 -20.72 -13.49 -5.04
N GLU A 52 -19.84 -14.47 -4.79
CA GLU A 52 -18.42 -14.19 -4.58
C GLU A 52 -17.82 -13.46 -5.77
N THR A 53 -17.28 -12.29 -5.50
CA THR A 53 -16.77 -11.40 -6.54
C THR A 53 -15.37 -10.89 -6.20
N THR A 54 -14.47 -10.99 -7.17
CA THR A 54 -13.12 -10.40 -7.09
C THR A 54 -13.03 -9.15 -7.93
N VAL A 55 -12.64 -8.05 -7.34
CA VAL A 55 -12.31 -6.80 -8.05
C VAL A 55 -10.80 -6.63 -8.09
N THR A 56 -10.24 -6.55 -9.29
CA THR A 56 -8.81 -6.32 -9.51
C THR A 56 -8.56 -4.92 -10.05
N LEU A 57 -7.77 -4.13 -9.31
CA LEU A 57 -7.35 -2.79 -9.68
C LEU A 57 -5.86 -2.80 -10.05
N ASN A 58 -5.52 -2.30 -11.25
CA ASN A 58 -4.13 -2.06 -11.63
C ASN A 58 -3.94 -0.55 -11.84
N TYR A 59 -3.08 0.04 -11.04
CA TYR A 59 -2.81 1.48 -11.06
C TYR A 59 -1.32 1.76 -10.84
N ARG A 60 -0.91 2.99 -11.11
CA ARG A 60 0.42 3.52 -10.84
C ARG A 60 0.26 4.74 -9.96
N VAL A 61 1.07 4.82 -8.91
CA VAL A 61 1.23 6.02 -8.09
C VAL A 61 2.59 6.62 -8.41
N LEU A 62 2.59 7.91 -8.75
CA LEU A 62 3.83 8.66 -8.96
C LEU A 62 4.33 9.18 -7.63
N ASN A 63 5.67 9.25 -7.49
CA ASN A 63 6.33 9.81 -6.32
C ASN A 63 5.97 9.12 -4.98
N ALA A 64 5.53 7.85 -5.02
CA ALA A 64 5.24 7.09 -3.81
C ALA A 64 6.50 6.77 -3.00
N VAL A 65 7.64 6.63 -3.66
CA VAL A 65 8.95 6.47 -3.02
C VAL A 65 9.63 7.82 -2.93
N GLN A 66 10.02 8.20 -1.72
CA GLN A 66 10.79 9.40 -1.44
C GLN A 66 12.27 9.04 -1.29
N ILE A 67 13.13 9.74 -2.02
CA ILE A 67 14.58 9.46 -2.06
C ILE A 67 15.31 10.56 -1.30
N TYR A 68 16.07 10.16 -0.29
CA TYR A 68 16.91 10.99 0.56
C TYR A 68 18.39 10.69 0.31
N ASN A 69 19.29 11.45 0.96
CA ASN A 69 20.74 11.25 0.79
C ASN A 69 21.23 9.89 1.32
N ASP A 70 20.55 9.34 2.32
CA ASP A 70 20.97 8.14 3.05
C ASP A 70 19.95 7.01 3.00
N THR A 71 18.77 7.22 2.42
CA THR A 71 17.72 6.20 2.31
C THR A 71 16.71 6.52 1.23
N ALA A 72 16.02 5.50 0.70
CA ALA A 72 14.76 5.64 -0.02
C ALA A 72 13.63 5.11 0.87
N GLU A 73 12.55 5.87 1.00
CA GLU A 73 11.41 5.58 1.86
C GLU A 73 10.15 5.37 1.06
N LEU A 74 9.46 4.26 1.30
CA LEU A 74 8.05 4.08 0.95
C LEU A 74 7.24 4.04 2.25
N TYR A 75 6.31 4.98 2.43
CA TYR A 75 5.34 4.94 3.52
C TYR A 75 3.95 4.89 2.91
N TRP A 76 3.30 3.73 2.98
CA TRP A 76 2.09 3.46 2.22
C TRP A 76 0.98 2.84 3.05
N GLN A 77 -0.17 3.51 3.08
CA GLN A 77 -1.41 2.97 3.65
C GLN A 77 -2.11 2.13 2.58
N PHE A 78 -2.02 0.80 2.68
CA PHE A 78 -2.61 -0.09 1.69
C PHE A 78 -4.07 -0.45 2.01
N VAL A 79 -4.52 -0.25 3.26
CA VAL A 79 -5.94 -0.22 3.63
C VAL A 79 -6.21 1.02 4.46
N GLY A 80 -7.08 1.90 3.95
CA GLY A 80 -7.39 3.18 4.57
C GLY A 80 -8.54 3.10 5.58
N LYS A 81 -8.60 4.07 6.51
CA LYS A 81 -9.66 4.21 7.53
C LYS A 81 -11.06 4.41 6.95
N GLY A 82 -11.17 4.78 5.68
CA GLY A 82 -12.46 4.94 5.00
C GLY A 82 -13.15 3.63 4.62
N TRP A 83 -12.50 2.48 4.85
CA TRP A 83 -13.09 1.16 4.60
C TRP A 83 -14.14 0.84 5.66
N ALA A 84 -15.39 0.70 5.26
CA ALA A 84 -16.55 0.64 6.16
C ALA A 84 -16.89 -0.78 6.64
N GLU A 85 -16.25 -1.80 6.08
CA GLU A 85 -16.52 -3.22 6.38
C GLU A 85 -15.29 -3.89 6.99
N ASP A 86 -15.52 -4.88 7.86
CA ASP A 86 -14.46 -5.75 8.34
C ASP A 86 -13.82 -6.51 7.18
N SER A 87 -12.53 -6.72 7.24
CA SER A 87 -11.77 -7.41 6.19
C SER A 87 -10.86 -8.47 6.79
N ASP A 88 -10.87 -9.66 6.22
CA ASP A 88 -10.03 -10.78 6.63
C ASP A 88 -8.99 -11.14 5.57
N ASN A 89 -7.91 -11.79 5.99
CA ASN A 89 -6.88 -12.33 5.11
C ASN A 89 -6.27 -11.27 4.17
N ILE A 90 -5.98 -10.08 4.70
CA ILE A 90 -5.33 -9.03 3.95
C ILE A 90 -3.85 -9.37 3.82
N SER A 91 -3.32 -9.34 2.59
CA SER A 91 -1.91 -9.55 2.33
C SER A 91 -1.36 -8.47 1.42
N LEU A 92 -0.13 -8.04 1.68
CA LEU A 92 0.65 -7.14 0.84
C LEU A 92 1.95 -7.84 0.44
N THR A 93 2.31 -7.76 -0.83
CA THR A 93 3.62 -8.16 -1.34
C THR A 93 4.27 -7.00 -2.07
N LEU A 94 5.46 -6.60 -1.61
CA LEU A 94 6.26 -5.58 -2.26
C LEU A 94 7.49 -6.23 -2.91
N ASN A 95 7.66 -6.03 -4.22
CA ASN A 95 8.86 -6.42 -4.95
C ASN A 95 9.77 -5.21 -5.04
N MET A 96 10.86 -5.20 -4.28
CA MET A 96 11.81 -4.11 -4.25
C MET A 96 12.72 -4.15 -5.48
N PRO A 97 13.17 -3.00 -6.02
CA PRO A 97 14.05 -2.94 -7.19
C PRO A 97 15.51 -3.21 -6.80
N VAL A 98 15.75 -4.36 -6.18
CA VAL A 98 17.09 -4.77 -5.73
C VAL A 98 18.01 -4.97 -6.92
N PRO A 99 19.17 -4.29 -7.01
CA PRO A 99 20.13 -4.50 -8.09
C PRO A 99 20.67 -5.94 -8.12
N ALA A 100 20.98 -6.43 -9.31
CA ALA A 100 21.55 -7.78 -9.47
C ALA A 100 22.87 -7.90 -8.71
N GLY A 101 22.99 -8.93 -7.86
CA GLY A 101 24.17 -9.18 -7.05
C GLY A 101 24.25 -8.37 -5.75
N GLU A 102 23.25 -7.54 -5.46
CA GLU A 102 23.17 -6.81 -4.20
C GLU A 102 22.91 -7.78 -3.04
N LYS A 103 23.56 -7.52 -1.90
CA LYS A 103 23.37 -8.30 -0.70
C LYS A 103 22.26 -7.69 0.15
N ILE A 104 21.23 -8.47 0.44
CA ILE A 104 20.16 -8.07 1.36
C ILE A 104 20.63 -8.25 2.81
N VAL A 105 20.65 -7.14 3.56
CA VAL A 105 20.98 -7.11 4.99
C VAL A 105 19.86 -6.37 5.72
N LYS A 106 19.01 -7.13 6.41
CA LYS A 106 17.89 -6.58 7.19
C LYS A 106 18.40 -5.63 8.28
N GLY A 107 17.82 -4.45 8.36
CA GLY A 107 18.24 -3.39 9.29
C GLY A 107 19.37 -2.50 8.77
N GLU A 108 20.04 -2.90 7.68
CA GLU A 108 21.11 -2.13 7.02
C GLU A 108 20.70 -1.68 5.62
N THR A 109 20.65 -2.59 4.63
CA THR A 109 20.27 -2.25 3.27
C THR A 109 18.75 -2.13 3.06
N ILE A 110 17.97 -2.77 3.93
CA ILE A 110 16.50 -2.73 3.89
C ILE A 110 15.92 -2.94 5.29
N SER A 111 14.90 -2.17 5.61
CA SER A 111 14.06 -2.31 6.80
C SER A 111 12.60 -2.16 6.41
N ALA A 112 11.71 -2.86 7.11
CA ALA A 112 10.27 -2.74 6.90
C ALA A 112 9.52 -2.82 8.24
N TRP A 113 8.49 -1.99 8.39
CA TRP A 113 7.64 -1.91 9.58
C TRP A 113 6.18 -1.84 9.15
N GLY A 114 5.33 -2.56 9.87
CA GLY A 114 3.89 -2.53 9.69
C GLY A 114 3.21 -1.73 10.79
N HIS A 115 2.19 -0.95 10.44
CA HIS A 115 1.36 -0.22 11.39
C HIS A 115 -0.11 -0.60 11.18
N GLY A 116 -0.83 -0.80 12.28
CA GLY A 116 -2.22 -1.24 12.29
C GLY A 116 -2.48 -2.29 13.36
N PRO A 117 -3.18 -3.40 13.05
CA PRO A 117 -3.44 -4.47 13.99
C PRO A 117 -2.17 -5.07 14.57
N LEU A 118 -2.19 -5.35 15.89
CA LEU A 118 -1.01 -5.83 16.62
C LEU A 118 -0.62 -7.29 16.30
N ASP A 119 -1.49 -8.03 15.66
CA ASP A 119 -1.29 -9.41 15.20
C ASP A 119 -0.84 -9.50 13.73
N ALA A 120 -0.73 -8.37 13.05
CA ALA A 120 -0.13 -8.29 11.73
C ALA A 120 1.36 -8.68 11.76
N THR A 121 1.83 -9.29 10.68
CA THR A 121 3.24 -9.72 10.55
C THR A 121 3.88 -9.12 9.32
N VAL A 122 5.16 -8.75 9.43
CA VAL A 122 5.99 -8.27 8.31
C VAL A 122 7.23 -9.13 8.20
N ALA A 123 7.53 -9.57 6.98
CA ALA A 123 8.73 -10.35 6.69
C ALA A 123 9.48 -9.79 5.47
N ILE A 124 10.80 -9.92 5.50
CA ILE A 124 11.69 -9.59 4.37
C ILE A 124 12.40 -10.86 3.95
N ASP A 125 12.36 -11.21 2.67
CA ASP A 125 13.14 -12.29 2.09
C ASP A 125 14.61 -11.86 1.91
N ASP A 126 15.53 -12.60 2.48
CA ASP A 126 16.97 -12.28 2.51
C ASP A 126 17.66 -12.49 1.17
N THR A 127 17.00 -13.15 0.23
CA THR A 127 17.56 -13.46 -1.10
C THR A 127 17.09 -12.44 -2.14
N THR A 128 15.81 -12.08 -2.08
CA THR A 128 15.16 -11.24 -3.11
C THR A 128 14.89 -9.81 -2.65
N GLY A 129 14.90 -9.55 -1.33
CA GLY A 129 14.42 -8.29 -0.76
C GLY A 129 12.90 -8.10 -0.86
N GLN A 130 12.15 -9.13 -1.27
CA GLN A 130 10.69 -9.07 -1.27
C GLN A 130 10.17 -8.89 0.17
N ILE A 131 9.20 -8.01 0.34
CA ILE A 131 8.55 -7.78 1.62
C ILE A 131 7.13 -8.31 1.55
N THR A 132 6.71 -9.05 2.57
CA THR A 132 5.33 -9.48 2.76
C THR A 132 4.78 -8.89 4.05
N CYS A 133 3.51 -8.50 4.03
CA CYS A 133 2.77 -8.13 5.23
C CYS A 133 1.43 -8.86 5.22
N ASP A 134 1.14 -9.58 6.29
CA ASP A 134 -0.10 -10.32 6.46
C ASP A 134 -0.87 -9.76 7.65
N VAL A 135 -2.14 -9.40 7.42
CA VAL A 135 -3.08 -8.89 8.42
C VAL A 135 -4.25 -9.85 8.48
N PRO A 136 -4.34 -10.70 9.52
CA PRO A 136 -5.39 -11.73 9.61
C PRO A 136 -6.79 -11.15 9.62
N HIS A 137 -6.98 -10.06 10.36
CA HIS A 137 -8.25 -9.35 10.49
C HIS A 137 -8.03 -7.85 10.63
N LEU A 138 -8.87 -7.06 9.99
CA LEU A 138 -8.90 -5.60 10.09
C LEU A 138 -10.35 -5.15 10.29
N SER A 139 -10.64 -4.57 11.44
CA SER A 139 -11.97 -4.03 11.73
C SER A 139 -12.32 -2.82 10.88
N ALA A 140 -13.59 -2.65 10.55
CA ALA A 140 -14.12 -1.49 9.86
C ALA A 140 -13.61 -0.17 10.46
N GLY A 141 -13.24 0.79 9.62
CA GLY A 141 -12.69 2.08 10.04
C GLY A 141 -11.24 2.05 10.55
N SER A 142 -10.61 0.87 10.62
CA SER A 142 -9.19 0.70 10.91
C SER A 142 -8.33 0.86 9.66
N TYR A 143 -7.00 0.76 9.82
CA TYR A 143 -6.06 0.93 8.73
C TYR A 143 -4.92 -0.09 8.82
N ALA A 144 -4.27 -0.32 7.69
CA ALA A 144 -3.02 -1.05 7.62
C ALA A 144 -2.03 -0.30 6.72
N GLU A 145 -0.82 -0.08 7.24
CA GLU A 145 0.26 0.64 6.59
C GLU A 145 1.53 -0.19 6.60
N ILE A 146 2.37 0.08 5.61
CA ILE A 146 3.75 -0.42 5.54
C ILE A 146 4.70 0.75 5.39
N ARG A 147 5.78 0.74 6.13
CA ARG A 147 6.91 1.64 5.92
C ARG A 147 8.13 0.82 5.57
N VAL A 148 8.82 1.23 4.51
CA VAL A 148 10.06 0.59 4.06
C VAL A 148 11.12 1.66 3.93
N ALA A 149 12.31 1.38 4.47
CA ALA A 149 13.53 2.16 4.24
C ALA A 149 14.56 1.24 3.58
N CYS A 150 15.16 1.67 2.48
CA CYS A 150 16.16 0.87 1.77
C CYS A 150 17.28 1.74 1.18
N ASP A 151 18.31 1.09 0.64
CA ASP A 151 19.42 1.80 0.00
C ASP A 151 18.90 2.67 -1.17
N PRO A 152 19.16 3.99 -1.16
CA PRO A 152 18.71 4.90 -2.22
C PRO A 152 19.35 4.58 -3.57
N GLY A 153 20.50 3.90 -3.60
CA GLY A 153 21.17 3.43 -4.80
C GLY A 153 20.34 2.47 -5.63
N TRP A 154 19.37 1.78 -5.04
CA TRP A 154 18.45 0.90 -5.77
C TRP A 154 17.56 1.66 -6.77
N PHE A 155 17.43 2.98 -6.58
CA PHE A 155 16.68 3.88 -7.46
C PHE A 155 17.58 4.73 -8.36
N SER A 156 18.86 4.37 -8.52
CA SER A 156 19.84 5.10 -9.34
C SER A 156 19.47 5.21 -10.82
N GLY A 157 18.60 4.32 -11.33
CA GLY A 157 18.03 4.41 -12.67
C GLY A 157 16.98 5.50 -12.88
N VAL A 158 16.54 6.17 -11.80
CA VAL A 158 15.62 7.32 -11.86
C VAL A 158 16.41 8.56 -12.26
N THR A 159 16.41 8.88 -13.54
CA THR A 159 17.21 10.01 -14.10
C THR A 159 16.55 11.37 -13.90
N GLN A 160 15.23 11.42 -13.78
CA GLN A 160 14.48 12.65 -13.56
C GLN A 160 14.17 12.81 -12.07
N LYS A 161 14.83 13.77 -11.45
CA LYS A 161 14.59 14.13 -10.04
C LYS A 161 13.35 15.01 -9.94
N ASP A 162 12.26 14.47 -9.38
CA ASP A 162 11.10 15.25 -9.01
C ASP A 162 11.34 15.89 -7.63
N PRO A 163 11.22 17.22 -7.47
CA PRO A 163 11.41 17.89 -6.18
C PRO A 163 10.42 17.46 -5.10
N ASN A 164 9.30 16.81 -5.49
CA ASN A 164 8.35 16.24 -4.54
C ASN A 164 8.72 14.82 -4.08
N ALA A 165 9.76 14.22 -4.63
CA ALA A 165 10.18 12.86 -4.30
C ALA A 165 11.70 12.73 -4.07
N HIS A 166 12.48 13.81 -4.25
CA HIS A 166 13.93 13.82 -4.02
C HIS A 166 14.31 14.95 -3.07
N PHE A 167 14.92 14.58 -1.95
CA PHE A 167 15.26 15.49 -0.87
C PHE A 167 16.75 15.42 -0.55
N ASP A 168 17.43 16.57 -0.54
CA ASP A 168 18.86 16.68 -0.23
C ASP A 168 19.10 16.80 1.29
N ILE A 169 18.56 15.83 2.03
CA ILE A 169 18.71 15.69 3.48
C ILE A 169 18.89 14.23 3.87
N ALA A 170 19.48 13.94 5.02
CA ALA A 170 19.49 12.63 5.65
C ALA A 170 18.17 12.38 6.38
N ARG A 171 17.64 11.15 6.34
CA ARG A 171 16.34 10.81 6.92
C ARG A 171 16.34 9.48 7.70
N LEU A 172 17.30 8.58 7.45
CA LEU A 172 17.28 7.20 7.97
C LEU A 172 17.22 7.13 9.50
N ASP A 173 18.04 7.92 10.19
CA ASP A 173 18.06 7.92 11.66
C ASP A 173 16.74 8.42 12.25
N THR A 174 16.12 9.40 11.60
CA THR A 174 14.80 9.89 12.00
C THR A 174 13.74 8.81 11.83
N ILE A 175 13.74 8.09 10.71
CA ILE A 175 12.83 6.96 10.46
C ILE A 175 13.00 5.91 11.56
N LYS A 176 14.22 5.48 11.84
CA LYS A 176 14.51 4.46 12.87
C LYS A 176 14.03 4.90 14.26
N SER A 177 14.19 6.18 14.60
CA SER A 177 13.72 6.73 15.87
C SER A 177 12.20 6.78 15.97
N GLU A 178 11.52 7.16 14.90
CA GLU A 178 10.07 7.15 14.81
C GLU A 178 9.52 5.72 14.98
N GLU A 179 10.12 4.76 14.27
CA GLU A 179 9.70 3.35 14.34
C GLU A 179 9.95 2.72 15.71
N GLN A 180 11.05 3.07 16.38
CA GLN A 180 11.29 2.63 17.76
C GLN A 180 10.19 3.15 18.69
N SER A 181 9.77 4.39 18.54
CA SER A 181 8.68 4.97 19.32
C SER A 181 7.35 4.26 19.09
N PHE A 182 7.03 3.91 17.83
CA PHE A 182 5.83 3.14 17.52
C PHE A 182 5.88 1.72 18.11
N ALA A 183 7.05 1.06 18.04
CA ALA A 183 7.24 -0.26 18.65
C ALA A 183 7.05 -0.23 20.17
N ASP A 184 7.57 0.79 20.85
CA ASP A 184 7.42 0.96 22.30
C ASP A 184 5.93 1.16 22.68
N GLN A 185 5.19 1.96 21.91
CA GLN A 185 3.75 2.18 22.10
C GLN A 185 2.96 0.87 21.89
N ALA A 186 3.24 0.13 20.81
CA ALA A 186 2.60 -1.14 20.51
C ALA A 186 2.86 -2.18 21.62
N ASN A 187 4.08 -2.24 22.16
CA ASN A 187 4.42 -3.13 23.27
C ASN A 187 3.68 -2.77 24.55
N GLN A 188 3.52 -1.46 24.86
CA GLN A 188 2.70 -1.03 25.99
C GLN A 188 1.24 -1.42 25.83
N GLN A 189 0.68 -1.29 24.62
CA GLN A 189 -0.70 -1.73 24.36
C GLN A 189 -0.86 -3.23 24.59
N ARG A 190 0.06 -4.07 24.09
CA ARG A 190 0.03 -5.52 24.33
C ARG A 190 0.04 -5.89 25.81
N ILE A 191 0.83 -5.19 26.63
CA ILE A 191 0.89 -5.42 28.08
C ILE A 191 -0.42 -5.05 28.76
N THR A 192 -1.10 -4.00 28.28
CA THR A 192 -2.35 -3.51 28.88
C THR A 192 -3.57 -4.38 28.53
N MET A 193 -3.46 -5.20 27.48
CA MET A 193 -4.50 -6.13 27.04
C MET A 193 -4.41 -7.53 27.70
N LEU A 194 -3.38 -7.78 28.51
CA LEU A 194 -3.18 -9.00 29.32
C LEU A 194 -3.77 -8.84 30.71
#